data_20fac10f10ccc099687b044d8768f73a
#
_entry.id   20fac10f10ccc099687b044d8768f73a
#
_cell.length_a   1.000
_cell.length_b   1.000
_cell.length_c   1.000
_cell.angle_alpha   90.00
_cell.angle_beta   90.00
_cell.angle_gamma   90.00
#
_symmetry.space_group_name_H-M   'P 1'
#
loop_
_entity.id
_entity.type
_entity.pdbx_description
1 polymer ?
#
loop_
_entity_poly.entity_id
_entity_poly.type
_entity_poly.pdbx_seq_one_letter_code
_entity_poly.pdbx_strand_id
1 'polypeptide(L)'
;MKSSSSLAVWIAVASFVGLAGRANAAPPTSAVVYYPPAGSWVRKPASELGMNQKLLDAAVAFAQTRESKREMDFSDQERIFGSMLGSVPDIRARTNGIVIFKGYVVAEFGDTTWVDPTYSVAKSMMSTVTAIAVRDGKIRSLEEPVGKVIRDGGYDSPHNALVTWKMHLQQESEWQGTMFGKKDDFIGKEAFGQGERQQRNINRPGTFYEYNDVRVNRLGLSLLRTFGQSVPQVMRREVMDPIGASNTWRWIPYHNSFVDIDGRKLASVSGGTRWGGGVWINAQDMARFGYLWLRGGKWGEKQIVPPDFVKAALTPSEHGPDYGYLWWLNTQGKNYPELPASTYGARGAGSNTITILPEQDLVVVWRWHDGNEAEFVKRVVAAIDHTSRSN
;
A
#
# COMPACT_ATOMS: atom_id res chain seq x y z
N MET A 1 -68.90 -67.39 1.13
CA MET A 1 -67.77 -68.07 1.72
C MET A 1 -67.01 -67.02 2.49
N LYS A 2 -66.92 -67.16 3.79
CA LYS A 2 -66.59 -66.13 4.74
C LYS A 2 -65.12 -66.16 5.02
N SER A 3 -64.40 -64.98 4.92
CA SER A 3 -63.03 -64.77 5.38
C SER A 3 -63.05 -63.91 6.64
N SER A 4 -62.55 -64.46 7.69
CA SER A 4 -62.41 -63.81 9.00
C SER A 4 -61.12 -62.96 9.06
N SER A 5 -61.28 -61.74 9.40
CA SER A 5 -60.18 -60.75 9.63
C SER A 5 -59.78 -60.76 11.10
N SER A 6 -58.53 -61.03 11.39
CA SER A 6 -57.94 -60.89 12.74
C SER A 6 -57.29 -59.52 12.91
N LEU A 7 -57.75 -58.85 13.91
CA LEU A 7 -57.26 -57.52 14.30
C LEU A 7 -56.06 -57.66 15.27
N ALA A 8 -54.89 -57.29 14.86
CA ALA A 8 -53.72 -57.23 15.77
C ALA A 8 -53.57 -55.83 16.35
N VAL A 9 -53.64 -55.72 17.69
CA VAL A 9 -53.41 -54.50 18.46
C VAL A 9 -51.92 -54.37 18.72
N TRP A 10 -51.33 -53.29 18.19
CA TRP A 10 -49.96 -52.94 18.55
C TRP A 10 -49.96 -51.89 19.65
N ILE A 11 -49.35 -52.20 20.77
CA ILE A 11 -49.07 -51.25 21.87
C ILE A 11 -47.77 -50.52 21.53
N ALA A 12 -47.85 -49.21 21.29
CA ALA A 12 -46.68 -48.37 21.10
C ALA A 12 -46.13 -47.90 22.46
N VAL A 13 -44.95 -48.34 22.79
CA VAL A 13 -44.19 -47.83 23.92
C VAL A 13 -43.46 -46.54 23.47
N ALA A 14 -43.90 -45.39 23.96
CA ALA A 14 -43.25 -44.12 23.72
C ALA A 14 -42.02 -43.97 24.68
N SER A 15 -40.82 -44.09 24.10
CA SER A 15 -39.59 -43.76 24.81
C SER A 15 -39.35 -42.24 24.72
N PHE A 16 -39.45 -41.55 25.85
CA PHE A 16 -39.04 -40.15 25.98
C PHE A 16 -37.52 -40.12 25.98
N VAL A 17 -36.92 -39.69 24.86
CA VAL A 17 -35.52 -39.30 24.77
C VAL A 17 -35.45 -37.79 25.10
N GLY A 18 -34.91 -37.49 26.27
CA GLY A 18 -34.67 -36.15 26.72
C GLY A 18 -33.67 -35.42 25.78
N LEU A 19 -34.13 -34.45 25.01
CA LEU A 19 -33.24 -33.50 24.31
C LEU A 19 -32.58 -32.59 25.37
N ALA A 20 -31.33 -32.91 25.72
CA ALA A 20 -30.45 -31.96 26.40
C ALA A 20 -30.21 -30.78 25.41
N GLY A 21 -30.80 -29.64 25.74
CA GLY A 21 -30.59 -28.40 24.99
C GLY A 21 -29.10 -28.05 24.96
N ARG A 22 -28.49 -28.14 23.79
CA ARG A 22 -27.20 -27.49 23.54
C ARG A 22 -27.44 -25.99 23.66
N ALA A 23 -26.90 -25.38 24.75
CA ALA A 23 -26.76 -23.94 24.85
C ALA A 23 -25.98 -23.47 23.61
N ASN A 24 -26.65 -22.72 22.72
CA ASN A 24 -25.96 -22.01 21.64
C ASN A 24 -24.98 -21.04 22.32
N ALA A 25 -23.70 -21.34 22.25
CA ALA A 25 -22.67 -20.37 22.58
C ALA A 25 -22.91 -19.15 21.66
N ALA A 26 -23.09 -17.98 22.27
CA ALA A 26 -23.19 -16.73 21.53
C ALA A 26 -21.96 -16.65 20.58
N PRO A 27 -22.12 -16.17 19.35
CA PRO A 27 -20.99 -15.98 18.45
C PRO A 27 -19.96 -15.09 19.17
N PRO A 28 -18.66 -15.38 19.03
CA PRO A 28 -17.63 -14.58 19.67
C PRO A 28 -17.86 -13.11 19.25
N THR A 29 -18.02 -12.24 20.23
CA THR A 29 -18.10 -10.79 20.00
C THR A 29 -16.86 -10.41 19.21
N SER A 30 -17.04 -9.95 17.98
CA SER A 30 -15.94 -9.43 17.17
C SER A 30 -15.21 -8.39 18.02
N ALA A 31 -13.93 -8.63 18.30
CA ALA A 31 -13.13 -7.69 19.08
C ALA A 31 -13.23 -6.31 18.45
N VAL A 32 -13.61 -5.31 19.23
CA VAL A 32 -13.75 -3.93 18.74
C VAL A 32 -12.40 -3.48 18.20
N VAL A 33 -12.36 -3.15 16.90
CA VAL A 33 -11.14 -2.65 16.26
C VAL A 33 -10.79 -1.30 16.87
N TYR A 34 -9.59 -1.20 17.41
CA TYR A 34 -9.08 0.05 17.94
C TYR A 34 -8.51 0.94 16.83
N TYR A 35 -8.80 2.23 16.89
CA TYR A 35 -8.20 3.26 16.01
C TYR A 35 -7.50 4.31 16.87
N PRO A 36 -6.25 4.68 16.56
CA PRO A 36 -5.52 5.68 17.33
C PRO A 36 -6.13 7.08 17.14
N PRO A 37 -6.08 7.95 18.18
CA PRO A 37 -6.56 9.31 18.07
C PRO A 37 -5.76 10.12 17.03
N ALA A 38 -6.35 11.20 16.51
CA ALA A 38 -5.69 12.07 15.54
C ALA A 38 -4.40 12.66 16.13
N GLY A 39 -3.34 12.72 15.32
CA GLY A 39 -2.05 13.34 15.66
C GLY A 39 -1.21 12.57 16.67
N SER A 40 -1.69 11.45 17.23
CA SER A 40 -0.92 10.69 18.22
C SER A 40 -1.12 9.18 18.09
N TRP A 41 -0.15 8.42 18.58
CA TRP A 41 -0.22 6.98 18.71
C TRP A 41 -0.26 6.58 20.20
N VAL A 42 -1.10 5.61 20.54
CA VAL A 42 -1.06 5.00 21.88
C VAL A 42 -0.03 3.87 21.86
N ARG A 43 0.89 3.92 22.80
CA ARG A 43 1.93 2.90 23.00
C ARG A 43 1.50 1.91 24.07
N LYS A 44 1.75 0.63 23.82
CA LYS A 44 1.55 -0.44 24.81
C LYS A 44 2.74 -1.36 24.85
N PRO A 45 3.13 -1.87 26.02
CA PRO A 45 4.05 -2.99 26.10
C PRO A 45 3.54 -4.17 25.25
N ALA A 46 4.42 -4.79 24.49
CA ALA A 46 4.05 -5.89 23.60
C ALA A 46 3.43 -7.07 24.38
N SER A 47 3.88 -7.30 25.60
CA SER A 47 3.36 -8.33 26.52
C SER A 47 1.88 -8.14 26.88
N GLU A 48 1.40 -6.90 26.98
CA GLU A 48 -0.03 -6.62 27.23
C GLU A 48 -0.95 -7.04 26.06
N LEU A 49 -0.38 -7.13 24.87
CA LEU A 49 -1.10 -7.52 23.66
C LEU A 49 -0.86 -8.98 23.25
N GLY A 50 -0.14 -9.73 24.09
CA GLY A 50 0.14 -11.14 23.86
C GLY A 50 1.37 -11.40 22.97
N MET A 51 2.33 -10.49 22.92
CA MET A 51 3.61 -10.70 22.24
C MET A 51 4.73 -11.00 23.26
N ASN A 52 5.76 -11.68 22.80
CA ASN A 52 6.98 -11.87 23.56
C ASN A 52 7.86 -10.62 23.49
N GLN A 53 7.91 -9.84 24.57
CA GLN A 53 8.67 -8.58 24.63
C GLN A 53 10.16 -8.78 24.30
N LYS A 54 10.79 -9.83 24.86
CA LYS A 54 12.22 -10.09 24.65
C LYS A 54 12.57 -10.38 23.19
N LEU A 55 11.70 -11.10 22.48
CA LEU A 55 11.89 -11.36 21.05
C LEU A 55 11.66 -10.09 20.21
N LEU A 56 10.69 -9.26 20.59
CA LEU A 56 10.47 -7.99 19.92
C LEU A 56 11.65 -7.03 20.12
N ASP A 57 12.18 -6.95 21.35
CA ASP A 57 13.36 -6.13 21.64
C ASP A 57 14.58 -6.59 20.83
N ALA A 58 14.76 -7.90 20.70
CA ALA A 58 15.82 -8.46 19.85
C ALA A 58 15.61 -8.14 18.34
N ALA A 59 14.36 -8.13 17.87
CA ALA A 59 14.04 -7.71 16.51
C ALA A 59 14.38 -6.22 16.28
N VAL A 60 14.04 -5.35 17.23
CA VAL A 60 14.37 -3.92 17.17
C VAL A 60 15.89 -3.72 17.20
N ALA A 61 16.61 -4.40 18.10
CA ALA A 61 18.06 -4.33 18.15
C ALA A 61 18.71 -4.76 16.82
N PHE A 62 18.19 -5.80 16.17
CA PHE A 62 18.60 -6.19 14.84
C PHE A 62 18.39 -5.05 13.83
N ALA A 63 17.20 -4.44 13.79
CA ALA A 63 16.87 -3.38 12.85
C ALA A 63 17.77 -2.14 13.02
N GLN A 64 18.07 -1.76 14.26
CA GLN A 64 18.91 -0.60 14.57
C GLN A 64 20.35 -0.74 14.04
N THR A 65 20.85 -1.96 13.84
CA THR A 65 22.18 -2.22 13.29
C THR A 65 22.22 -2.26 11.76
N ARG A 66 21.09 -2.06 11.08
CA ARG A 66 20.92 -2.26 9.64
C ARG A 66 20.66 -0.95 8.89
N GLU A 67 21.46 0.05 9.15
CA GLU A 67 21.44 1.35 8.47
C GLU A 67 21.73 1.19 6.97
N SER A 68 21.01 1.93 6.14
CA SER A 68 21.29 2.08 4.72
C SER A 68 22.71 2.66 4.51
N LYS A 69 23.40 2.13 3.50
CA LYS A 69 24.72 2.64 3.09
C LYS A 69 24.65 3.94 2.25
N ARG A 70 23.44 4.49 2.02
CA ARG A 70 23.29 5.75 1.30
C ARG A 70 23.80 6.91 2.13
N GLU A 71 24.37 7.90 1.44
CA GLU A 71 24.83 9.12 2.08
C GLU A 71 23.70 9.84 2.83
N MET A 72 24.08 10.53 3.92
CA MET A 72 23.13 11.24 4.75
C MET A 72 22.66 12.54 4.09
N ASP A 73 23.53 13.19 3.31
CA ASP A 73 23.33 14.50 2.68
C ASP A 73 22.68 14.44 1.29
N PHE A 74 22.18 13.30 0.88
CA PHE A 74 21.60 13.10 -0.45
C PHE A 74 22.54 13.35 -1.64
N SER A 75 23.83 13.50 -1.45
CA SER A 75 24.79 13.77 -2.54
C SER A 75 24.81 12.69 -3.61
N ASP A 76 24.43 11.46 -3.28
CA ASP A 76 24.31 10.35 -4.24
C ASP A 76 23.04 10.41 -5.11
N GLN A 77 22.05 11.19 -4.72
CA GLN A 77 20.71 11.11 -5.31
C GLN A 77 20.67 11.66 -6.74
N GLU A 78 21.42 12.71 -7.04
CA GLU A 78 21.52 13.25 -8.40
C GLU A 78 22.14 12.20 -9.35
N ARG A 79 23.17 11.51 -8.89
CA ARG A 79 23.81 10.42 -9.65
C ARG A 79 22.86 9.26 -9.89
N ILE A 80 22.04 8.91 -8.89
CA ILE A 80 21.12 7.75 -8.96
C ILE A 80 19.86 8.08 -9.76
N PHE A 81 19.24 9.24 -9.52
CA PHE A 81 17.93 9.59 -10.08
C PHE A 81 17.98 10.67 -11.17
N GLY A 82 19.16 11.13 -11.55
CA GLY A 82 19.37 12.25 -12.47
C GLY A 82 19.20 13.59 -11.76
N SER A 83 19.21 14.68 -12.54
CA SER A 83 19.13 16.03 -11.99
C SER A 83 17.93 16.25 -11.08
N MET A 84 18.15 16.95 -9.99
CA MET A 84 17.10 17.34 -9.05
C MET A 84 16.08 18.27 -9.73
N LEU A 85 14.81 17.96 -9.58
CA LEU A 85 13.70 18.71 -10.17
C LEU A 85 12.84 19.48 -9.15
N GLY A 86 13.21 19.48 -7.88
CA GLY A 86 12.49 20.20 -6.82
C GLY A 86 13.40 20.55 -5.65
N SER A 87 12.90 21.33 -4.69
CA SER A 87 13.60 21.60 -3.44
C SER A 87 13.38 20.47 -2.43
N VAL A 88 14.45 20.10 -1.73
CA VAL A 88 14.47 19.01 -0.77
C VAL A 88 15.26 19.41 0.47
N PRO A 89 15.03 18.78 1.64
CA PRO A 89 15.92 18.92 2.79
C PRO A 89 17.34 18.44 2.47
N ASP A 90 18.31 18.98 3.19
CA ASP A 90 19.72 18.72 2.93
C ASP A 90 20.17 17.31 3.36
N ILE A 91 19.49 16.73 4.37
CA ILE A 91 19.85 15.45 4.95
C ILE A 91 18.64 14.53 5.17
N ARG A 92 18.88 13.22 5.12
CA ARG A 92 17.92 12.19 5.52
C ARG A 92 18.04 11.82 7.00
N ALA A 93 17.01 11.19 7.55
CA ALA A 93 17.12 10.53 8.84
C ALA A 93 18.10 9.34 8.79
N ARG A 94 18.58 8.92 9.95
CA ARG A 94 19.12 7.58 10.16
C ARG A 94 18.02 6.53 10.09
N THR A 95 18.41 5.25 10.09
CA THR A 95 17.42 4.17 10.14
C THR A 95 16.45 4.38 11.30
N ASN A 96 15.16 4.28 10.99
CA ASN A 96 14.09 4.44 11.97
C ASN A 96 12.91 3.55 11.59
N GLY A 97 12.08 3.21 12.56
CA GLY A 97 10.92 2.37 12.30
C GLY A 97 9.93 2.32 13.44
N ILE A 98 8.74 1.87 13.12
CA ILE A 98 7.61 1.73 14.05
C ILE A 98 6.83 0.44 13.73
N VAL A 99 6.47 -0.28 14.78
CA VAL A 99 5.69 -1.51 14.72
C VAL A 99 4.33 -1.28 15.35
N ILE A 100 3.28 -1.48 14.57
CA ILE A 100 1.88 -1.36 15.00
C ILE A 100 1.28 -2.75 15.08
N PHE A 101 0.85 -3.16 16.25
CA PHE A 101 0.15 -4.41 16.48
C PHE A 101 -1.23 -4.15 17.10
N LYS A 102 -2.28 -4.66 16.47
CA LYS A 102 -3.69 -4.44 16.90
C LYS A 102 -4.04 -2.94 17.10
N GLY A 103 -3.39 -2.06 16.30
CA GLY A 103 -3.60 -0.61 16.34
C GLY A 103 -2.79 0.16 17.38
N TYR A 104 -1.94 -0.49 18.14
CA TYR A 104 -1.05 0.12 19.14
C TYR A 104 0.40 0.07 18.68
N VAL A 105 1.18 1.08 19.05
CA VAL A 105 2.63 1.03 18.90
C VAL A 105 3.19 0.08 19.96
N VAL A 106 3.83 -0.99 19.53
CA VAL A 106 4.50 -1.96 20.39
C VAL A 106 6.02 -1.83 20.37
N ALA A 107 6.57 -1.23 19.32
CA ALA A 107 7.98 -0.88 19.26
C ALA A 107 8.19 0.35 18.33
N GLU A 108 9.21 1.12 18.63
CA GLU A 108 9.63 2.31 17.88
C GLU A 108 11.12 2.52 18.10
N PHE A 109 11.85 2.92 17.06
CA PHE A 109 13.27 3.19 17.14
C PHE A 109 13.71 4.26 16.14
N GLY A 110 14.79 4.97 16.45
CA GLY A 110 15.26 6.12 15.68
C GLY A 110 14.28 7.29 15.74
N ASP A 111 14.45 8.29 14.87
CA ASP A 111 13.55 9.44 14.80
C ASP A 111 12.40 9.16 13.82
N THR A 112 11.29 8.65 14.35
CA THR A 112 10.08 8.34 13.58
C THR A 112 9.27 9.58 13.20
N THR A 113 9.65 10.76 13.69
CA THR A 113 8.99 12.04 13.39
C THR A 113 9.68 12.80 12.26
N TRP A 114 10.87 12.38 11.87
CA TRP A 114 11.63 13.03 10.79
C TRP A 114 10.93 12.89 9.45
N VAL A 115 10.79 14.01 8.74
CA VAL A 115 10.10 14.07 7.43
C VAL A 115 11.13 14.03 6.31
N ASP A 116 11.16 12.94 5.57
CA ASP A 116 12.01 12.77 4.38
C ASP A 116 11.36 11.95 3.28
N PRO A 117 11.97 11.79 2.09
CA PRO A 117 11.31 11.21 0.93
C PRO A 117 11.04 9.73 1.11
N THR A 118 9.90 9.28 0.60
CA THR A 118 9.53 7.85 0.57
C THR A 118 9.75 7.21 -0.79
N TYR A 119 10.09 8.01 -1.80
CA TYR A 119 10.20 7.55 -3.19
C TYR A 119 8.95 6.76 -3.63
N SER A 120 9.13 5.53 -4.09
CA SER A 120 8.06 4.74 -4.70
C SER A 120 6.96 4.28 -3.75
N VAL A 121 7.05 4.48 -2.44
CA VAL A 121 5.90 4.35 -1.53
C VAL A 121 4.76 5.27 -1.97
N ALA A 122 5.08 6.42 -2.58
CA ALA A 122 4.11 7.33 -3.19
C ALA A 122 3.18 6.67 -4.22
N LYS A 123 3.60 5.57 -4.85
CA LYS A 123 2.76 4.83 -5.82
C LYS A 123 1.52 4.23 -5.15
N SER A 124 1.67 3.65 -3.97
CA SER A 124 0.54 3.12 -3.20
C SER A 124 -0.41 4.24 -2.73
N MET A 125 0.11 5.43 -2.47
CA MET A 125 -0.72 6.62 -2.22
C MET A 125 -1.46 7.07 -3.49
N MET A 126 -0.81 6.99 -4.67
CA MET A 126 -1.45 7.25 -5.96
C MET A 126 -2.59 6.26 -6.23
N SER A 127 -2.40 4.98 -5.91
CA SER A 127 -3.46 3.97 -5.93
C SER A 127 -4.66 4.39 -5.07
N THR A 128 -4.40 4.86 -3.86
CA THR A 128 -5.45 5.33 -2.94
C THR A 128 -6.20 6.54 -3.50
N VAL A 129 -5.51 7.51 -4.12
CA VAL A 129 -6.18 8.65 -4.78
C VAL A 129 -7.02 8.18 -5.96
N THR A 130 -6.58 7.15 -6.70
CA THR A 130 -7.39 6.54 -7.77
C THR A 130 -8.66 5.91 -7.18
N ALA A 131 -8.57 5.23 -6.04
CA ALA A 131 -9.73 4.69 -5.34
C ALA A 131 -10.73 5.79 -4.94
N ILE A 132 -10.25 6.95 -4.51
CA ILE A 132 -11.10 8.11 -4.21
C ILE A 132 -11.83 8.59 -5.49
N ALA A 133 -11.14 8.63 -6.63
CA ALA A 133 -11.78 9.00 -7.90
C ALA A 133 -12.88 8.01 -8.31
N VAL A 134 -12.70 6.72 -8.04
CA VAL A 134 -13.72 5.67 -8.26
C VAL A 134 -14.88 5.85 -7.28
N ARG A 135 -14.61 6.00 -5.99
CA ARG A 135 -15.62 6.24 -4.94
C ARG A 135 -16.51 7.43 -5.28
N ASP A 136 -15.91 8.51 -5.76
CA ASP A 136 -16.60 9.75 -6.06
C ASP A 136 -17.27 9.77 -7.46
N GLY A 137 -17.25 8.63 -8.18
CA GLY A 137 -17.84 8.48 -9.51
C GLY A 137 -17.13 9.25 -10.63
N LYS A 138 -15.94 9.78 -10.37
CA LYS A 138 -15.11 10.50 -11.36
C LYS A 138 -14.47 9.53 -12.36
N ILE A 139 -14.17 8.32 -11.91
CA ILE A 139 -13.79 7.17 -12.73
C ILE A 139 -14.93 6.16 -12.58
N ARG A 140 -15.66 5.92 -13.67
CA ARG A 140 -16.83 5.02 -13.65
C ARG A 140 -16.44 3.55 -13.67
N SER A 141 -15.35 3.25 -14.35
CA SER A 141 -14.80 1.89 -14.45
C SER A 141 -13.29 1.97 -14.63
N LEU A 142 -12.56 1.12 -13.93
CA LEU A 142 -11.10 0.99 -14.13
C LEU A 142 -10.75 0.35 -15.48
N GLU A 143 -11.66 -0.37 -16.11
CA GLU A 143 -11.50 -0.93 -17.45
C GLU A 143 -11.78 0.11 -18.57
N GLU A 144 -12.26 1.29 -18.21
CA GLU A 144 -12.50 2.35 -19.18
C GLU A 144 -11.17 2.94 -19.68
N PRO A 145 -11.00 3.11 -21.02
CA PRO A 145 -9.84 3.83 -21.56
C PRO A 145 -9.73 5.24 -20.98
N VAL A 146 -8.53 5.59 -20.48
CA VAL A 146 -8.28 6.91 -19.87
C VAL A 146 -8.58 8.05 -20.83
N GLY A 147 -8.28 7.85 -22.13
CA GLY A 147 -8.53 8.82 -23.20
C GLY A 147 -10.01 9.17 -23.40
N LYS A 148 -10.98 8.41 -22.86
CA LYS A 148 -12.39 8.81 -22.90
C LYS A 148 -12.70 9.99 -21.98
N VAL A 149 -11.95 10.10 -20.87
CA VAL A 149 -12.12 11.14 -19.86
C VAL A 149 -11.08 12.26 -20.03
N ILE A 150 -9.84 11.88 -20.30
CA ILE A 150 -8.70 12.80 -20.38
C ILE A 150 -8.40 13.16 -21.83
N ARG A 151 -8.60 14.42 -22.19
CA ARG A 151 -8.45 14.99 -23.53
C ARG A 151 -7.30 15.99 -23.56
N ASP A 152 -6.06 15.50 -23.35
CA ASP A 152 -4.86 16.35 -23.30
C ASP A 152 -3.76 15.94 -24.29
N GLY A 153 -4.12 15.15 -25.30
CA GLY A 153 -3.20 14.66 -26.31
C GLY A 153 -2.42 13.39 -25.91
N GLY A 154 -2.34 13.09 -24.62
CA GLY A 154 -1.52 11.97 -24.12
C GLY A 154 -2.09 10.58 -24.41
N TYR A 155 -3.34 10.48 -24.85
CA TYR A 155 -4.02 9.23 -25.20
C TYR A 155 -4.59 9.22 -26.61
N ASP A 156 -4.16 10.14 -27.49
CA ASP A 156 -4.75 10.29 -28.82
C ASP A 156 -4.17 9.33 -29.87
N SER A 157 -2.96 8.80 -29.64
CA SER A 157 -2.41 7.79 -30.54
C SER A 157 -3.23 6.49 -30.50
N PRO A 158 -3.31 5.72 -31.61
CA PRO A 158 -4.00 4.42 -31.62
C PRO A 158 -3.52 3.46 -30.53
N HIS A 159 -2.24 3.54 -30.15
CA HIS A 159 -1.66 2.74 -29.09
C HIS A 159 -2.15 3.20 -27.71
N ASN A 160 -1.96 4.48 -27.38
CA ASN A 160 -2.32 5.02 -26.07
C ASN A 160 -3.84 5.07 -25.84
N ALA A 161 -4.64 5.12 -26.90
CA ALA A 161 -6.11 5.08 -26.80
C ALA A 161 -6.65 3.77 -26.16
N LEU A 162 -5.84 2.71 -26.15
CA LEU A 162 -6.18 1.43 -25.52
C LEU A 162 -5.92 1.42 -24.01
N VAL A 163 -5.15 2.36 -23.49
CA VAL A 163 -4.71 2.36 -22.08
C VAL A 163 -5.88 2.65 -21.15
N THR A 164 -6.11 1.74 -20.20
CA THR A 164 -7.14 1.88 -19.17
C THR A 164 -6.52 2.33 -17.84
N TRP A 165 -7.37 2.77 -16.91
CA TRP A 165 -6.96 3.10 -15.54
C TRP A 165 -6.34 1.90 -14.83
N LYS A 166 -6.92 0.71 -15.01
CA LYS A 166 -6.42 -0.55 -14.45
C LYS A 166 -5.02 -0.86 -14.93
N MET A 167 -4.76 -0.73 -16.22
CA MET A 167 -3.44 -0.98 -16.80
C MET A 167 -2.35 -0.07 -16.20
N HIS A 168 -2.67 1.20 -15.91
CA HIS A 168 -1.75 2.07 -15.18
C HIS A 168 -1.49 1.58 -13.75
N LEU A 169 -2.54 1.17 -13.03
CA LEU A 169 -2.43 0.68 -11.66
C LEU A 169 -1.63 -0.63 -11.57
N GLN A 170 -1.76 -1.50 -12.57
CA GLN A 170 -1.04 -2.78 -12.65
C GLN A 170 0.37 -2.65 -13.25
N GLN A 171 0.78 -1.46 -13.69
CA GLN A 171 2.05 -1.27 -14.41
C GLN A 171 2.10 -2.02 -15.77
N GLU A 172 0.95 -2.18 -16.41
CA GLU A 172 0.78 -2.87 -17.70
C GLU A 172 0.34 -1.92 -18.83
N SER A 173 0.39 -0.61 -18.58
CA SER A 173 -0.17 0.38 -19.52
C SER A 173 0.59 0.46 -20.83
N GLU A 174 1.89 0.14 -20.85
CA GLU A 174 2.75 0.33 -22.03
C GLU A 174 2.56 1.73 -22.68
N TRP A 175 2.10 2.72 -21.90
CA TRP A 175 1.87 4.08 -22.38
C TRP A 175 3.15 4.68 -22.96
N GLN A 176 3.06 5.31 -24.10
CA GLN A 176 4.16 5.96 -24.82
C GLN A 176 4.08 7.47 -24.70
N GLY A 177 5.20 8.10 -24.36
CA GLY A 177 5.30 9.55 -24.29
C GLY A 177 6.41 10.04 -23.40
N THR A 178 6.35 11.31 -23.06
CA THR A 178 7.34 11.97 -22.18
C THR A 178 6.62 12.66 -21.03
N MET A 179 7.08 12.45 -19.83
CA MET A 179 6.60 13.10 -18.62
C MET A 179 7.76 13.76 -17.88
N PHE A 180 7.64 15.04 -17.59
CA PHE A 180 8.62 15.83 -16.82
C PHE A 180 10.07 15.65 -17.34
N GLY A 181 10.24 15.68 -18.65
CA GLY A 181 11.55 15.55 -19.31
C GLY A 181 12.13 14.13 -19.33
N LYS A 182 11.35 13.10 -18.99
CA LYS A 182 11.73 11.69 -19.14
C LYS A 182 10.80 10.97 -20.10
N LYS A 183 11.39 10.18 -20.99
CA LYS A 183 10.66 9.29 -21.90
C LYS A 183 10.06 8.10 -21.14
N ASP A 184 9.06 7.49 -21.72
CA ASP A 184 8.36 6.30 -21.24
C ASP A 184 9.24 5.04 -21.14
N ASP A 185 10.42 5.05 -21.74
CA ASP A 185 11.42 3.99 -21.61
C ASP A 185 12.28 4.12 -20.34
N PHE A 186 12.18 5.20 -19.56
CA PHE A 186 12.87 5.33 -18.29
C PHE A 186 12.18 4.51 -17.21
N ILE A 187 12.81 3.43 -16.78
CA ILE A 187 12.29 2.50 -15.77
C ILE A 187 13.00 2.59 -14.41
N GLY A 188 13.96 3.50 -14.26
CA GLY A 188 14.69 3.72 -13.02
C GLY A 188 15.85 2.74 -12.78
N LYS A 189 15.97 1.65 -13.55
CA LYS A 189 17.08 0.67 -13.39
C LYS A 189 18.42 1.27 -13.73
N GLU A 190 18.48 2.17 -14.69
CA GLU A 190 19.66 2.91 -15.07
C GLU A 190 20.24 3.71 -13.89
N ALA A 191 19.35 4.19 -13.03
CA ALA A 191 19.71 4.92 -11.84
C ALA A 191 20.42 4.06 -10.77
N PHE A 192 20.28 2.74 -10.83
CA PHE A 192 20.89 1.82 -9.87
C PHE A 192 22.13 1.10 -10.43
N GLY A 193 22.65 1.53 -11.57
CA GLY A 193 23.81 0.89 -12.21
C GLY A 193 23.52 -0.53 -12.73
N GLN A 194 22.25 -0.85 -12.93
CA GLN A 194 21.82 -2.17 -13.45
C GLN A 194 21.85 -2.24 -14.99
N GLY A 195 22.61 -1.34 -15.61
CA GLY A 195 22.77 -1.24 -17.06
C GLY A 195 21.69 -0.36 -17.71
N GLU A 196 21.90 -0.03 -19.00
CA GLU A 196 20.88 0.61 -19.80
C GLU A 196 19.74 -0.37 -20.05
N ARG A 197 18.50 0.17 -20.11
CA ARG A 197 17.36 -0.62 -20.55
C ARG A 197 17.67 -1.18 -21.94
N GLN A 198 17.62 -2.51 -22.09
CA GLN A 198 17.64 -3.09 -23.43
C GLN A 198 16.45 -2.54 -24.20
N GLN A 199 16.70 -1.91 -25.35
CA GLN A 199 15.63 -1.49 -26.25
C GLN A 199 14.79 -2.71 -26.60
N ARG A 200 13.54 -2.65 -26.27
CA ARG A 200 12.53 -3.63 -26.65
C ARG A 200 11.40 -2.99 -27.42
N ASN A 201 10.75 -3.76 -28.24
CA ASN A 201 9.49 -3.32 -28.83
C ASN A 201 8.45 -3.09 -27.73
N ILE A 202 7.68 -2.02 -27.87
CA ILE A 202 6.55 -1.76 -26.99
C ILE A 202 5.47 -2.81 -27.26
N ASN A 203 4.95 -3.43 -26.21
CA ASN A 203 3.87 -4.37 -26.31
C ASN A 203 2.52 -3.66 -26.38
N ARG A 204 1.48 -4.37 -26.77
CA ARG A 204 0.12 -3.86 -26.68
C ARG A 204 -0.22 -3.52 -25.22
N PRO A 205 -0.87 -2.40 -24.93
CA PRO A 205 -1.37 -2.11 -23.59
C PRO A 205 -2.16 -3.30 -22.98
N GLY A 206 -1.86 -3.64 -21.73
CA GLY A 206 -2.49 -4.72 -21.00
C GLY A 206 -1.90 -6.11 -21.22
N THR A 207 -0.76 -6.25 -21.93
CA THR A 207 -0.17 -7.58 -22.24
C THR A 207 1.24 -7.76 -21.70
N PHE A 208 1.76 -6.80 -20.94
CA PHE A 208 3.12 -6.86 -20.42
C PHE A 208 3.27 -6.03 -19.15
N TYR A 209 3.81 -6.64 -18.11
CA TYR A 209 4.16 -5.96 -16.86
C TYR A 209 5.56 -5.34 -16.98
N GLU A 210 5.64 -4.05 -16.73
CA GLU A 210 6.91 -3.34 -16.54
C GLU A 210 6.77 -2.28 -15.48
N TYR A 211 7.48 -2.46 -14.36
CA TYR A 211 7.55 -1.42 -13.34
C TYR A 211 8.17 -0.15 -13.94
N ASN A 212 7.37 0.89 -14.12
CA ASN A 212 7.74 2.08 -14.87
C ASN A 212 7.24 3.34 -14.18
N ASP A 213 8.17 4.19 -13.82
CA ASP A 213 7.89 5.39 -13.08
C ASP A 213 7.20 6.47 -13.93
N VAL A 214 7.60 6.61 -15.20
CA VAL A 214 7.05 7.64 -16.09
C VAL A 214 5.57 7.40 -16.33
N ARG A 215 5.16 6.14 -16.48
CA ARG A 215 3.76 5.73 -16.65
C ARG A 215 2.92 6.00 -15.42
N VAL A 216 3.51 5.89 -14.20
CA VAL A 216 2.84 6.33 -12.97
C VAL A 216 2.72 7.85 -12.89
N ASN A 217 3.71 8.60 -13.36
CA ASN A 217 3.59 10.05 -13.47
C ASN A 217 2.47 10.46 -14.44
N ARG A 218 2.28 9.68 -15.51
CA ARG A 218 1.14 9.88 -16.44
C ARG A 218 -0.21 9.63 -15.75
N LEU A 219 -0.31 8.59 -14.93
CA LEU A 219 -1.48 8.37 -14.07
C LEU A 219 -1.73 9.56 -13.14
N GLY A 220 -0.69 10.08 -12.48
CA GLY A 220 -0.78 11.25 -11.61
C GLY A 220 -1.32 12.50 -12.31
N LEU A 221 -0.86 12.78 -13.54
CA LEU A 221 -1.39 13.88 -14.36
C LEU A 221 -2.86 13.62 -14.74
N SER A 222 -3.21 12.39 -15.09
CA SER A 222 -4.58 12.03 -15.43
C SER A 222 -5.52 12.20 -14.23
N LEU A 223 -5.10 11.84 -13.03
CA LEU A 223 -5.87 12.08 -11.80
C LEU A 223 -6.03 13.57 -11.49
N LEU A 224 -4.95 14.35 -11.64
CA LEU A 224 -5.03 15.81 -11.46
C LEU A 224 -6.10 16.42 -12.36
N ARG A 225 -6.15 16.02 -13.65
CA ARG A 225 -7.16 16.47 -14.62
C ARG A 225 -8.56 15.95 -14.25
N THR A 226 -8.68 14.72 -13.79
CA THR A 226 -9.96 14.11 -13.35
C THR A 226 -10.56 14.86 -12.18
N PHE A 227 -9.75 15.26 -11.22
CA PHE A 227 -10.22 16.04 -10.07
C PHE A 227 -10.36 17.54 -10.37
N GLY A 228 -9.64 18.07 -11.37
CA GLY A 228 -9.52 19.51 -11.59
C GLY A 228 -8.87 20.26 -10.41
N GLN A 229 -8.15 19.54 -9.54
CA GLN A 229 -7.50 20.08 -8.36
C GLN A 229 -6.24 19.26 -8.02
N SER A 230 -5.38 19.81 -7.19
CA SER A 230 -4.11 19.20 -6.79
C SER A 230 -4.32 17.83 -6.12
N VAL A 231 -3.64 16.81 -6.62
CA VAL A 231 -3.66 15.46 -6.03
C VAL A 231 -3.26 15.44 -4.54
N PRO A 232 -2.24 16.19 -4.08
CA PRO A 232 -1.95 16.33 -2.65
C PRO A 232 -3.11 16.89 -1.83
N GLN A 233 -3.90 17.82 -2.37
CA GLN A 233 -5.09 18.36 -1.66
C GLN A 233 -6.18 17.30 -1.53
N VAL A 234 -6.41 16.51 -2.58
CA VAL A 234 -7.34 15.37 -2.51
C VAL A 234 -6.87 14.36 -1.47
N MET A 235 -5.59 13.96 -1.51
CA MET A 235 -5.02 13.03 -0.55
C MET A 235 -5.13 13.55 0.89
N ARG A 236 -4.88 14.84 1.12
CA ARG A 236 -5.02 15.45 2.44
C ARG A 236 -6.45 15.34 2.94
N ARG A 237 -7.39 15.92 2.22
CA ARG A 237 -8.80 16.03 2.65
C ARG A 237 -9.49 14.67 2.79
N GLU A 238 -9.24 13.76 1.84
CA GLU A 238 -9.99 12.50 1.75
C GLU A 238 -9.34 11.34 2.50
N VAL A 239 -8.04 11.41 2.76
CA VAL A 239 -7.28 10.30 3.35
C VAL A 239 -6.52 10.73 4.61
N MET A 240 -5.55 11.64 4.48
CA MET A 240 -4.60 11.89 5.56
C MET A 240 -5.23 12.59 6.77
N ASP A 241 -6.09 13.58 6.56
CA ASP A 241 -6.83 14.23 7.65
C ASP A 241 -7.80 13.24 8.33
N PRO A 242 -8.63 12.48 7.60
CA PRO A 242 -9.50 11.45 8.21
C PRO A 242 -8.78 10.40 9.04
N ILE A 243 -7.57 9.96 8.64
CA ILE A 243 -6.79 9.00 9.45
C ILE A 243 -6.00 9.68 10.57
N GLY A 244 -6.13 10.99 10.73
CA GLY A 244 -5.46 11.76 11.78
C GLY A 244 -3.95 11.85 11.61
N ALA A 245 -3.45 11.87 10.38
CA ALA A 245 -2.06 12.12 10.10
C ALA A 245 -1.64 13.55 10.47
N SER A 246 -0.37 13.78 10.68
CA SER A 246 0.17 15.11 10.97
C SER A 246 0.00 16.05 9.76
N ASN A 247 0.23 17.32 9.96
CA ASN A 247 0.27 18.32 8.88
C ASN A 247 1.66 18.50 8.26
N THR A 248 2.64 17.71 8.67
CA THR A 248 4.05 17.86 8.26
C THR A 248 4.36 17.22 6.91
N TRP A 249 3.57 16.20 6.51
CA TRP A 249 3.77 15.51 5.24
C TRP A 249 3.49 16.45 4.06
N ARG A 250 4.21 16.22 2.95
CA ARG A 250 4.10 16.99 1.72
C ARG A 250 4.23 16.05 0.51
N TRP A 251 3.54 16.37 -0.59
CA TRP A 251 3.76 15.75 -1.88
C TRP A 251 4.33 16.80 -2.80
N ILE A 252 5.63 16.76 -3.00
CA ILE A 252 6.39 17.81 -3.69
C ILE A 252 6.34 17.53 -5.19
N PRO A 253 5.92 18.50 -6.02
CA PRO A 253 6.00 18.40 -7.48
C PRO A 253 7.43 18.66 -7.96
N TYR A 254 7.70 18.35 -9.22
CA TYR A 254 8.90 18.84 -9.90
C TYR A 254 8.72 20.28 -10.37
N HIS A 255 9.81 21.01 -10.53
CA HIS A 255 9.75 22.40 -11.04
C HIS A 255 9.17 22.50 -12.45
N ASN A 256 9.25 21.45 -13.26
CA ASN A 256 8.75 21.35 -14.62
C ASN A 256 7.43 20.57 -14.77
N SER A 257 6.72 20.29 -13.68
CA SER A 257 5.50 19.50 -13.71
C SER A 257 4.20 20.30 -13.54
N PHE A 258 4.26 21.61 -13.77
CA PHE A 258 3.09 22.47 -13.72
C PHE A 258 2.34 22.46 -15.06
N VAL A 259 1.02 22.33 -14.97
CA VAL A 259 0.11 22.32 -16.11
C VAL A 259 -1.04 23.30 -15.89
N ASP A 260 -1.58 23.85 -17.00
CA ASP A 260 -2.77 24.67 -16.99
C ASP A 260 -4.03 23.80 -16.99
N ILE A 261 -4.94 24.06 -16.06
CA ILE A 261 -6.27 23.46 -16.01
C ILE A 261 -7.27 24.57 -15.70
N ASP A 262 -8.11 24.88 -16.66
CA ASP A 262 -9.16 25.92 -16.57
C ASP A 262 -8.58 27.28 -16.09
N GLY A 263 -7.47 27.70 -16.70
CA GLY A 263 -6.77 28.96 -16.38
C GLY A 263 -6.03 28.97 -15.05
N ARG A 264 -5.91 27.82 -14.37
CA ARG A 264 -5.15 27.66 -13.12
C ARG A 264 -3.91 26.84 -13.34
N LYS A 265 -2.77 27.35 -12.91
CA LYS A 265 -1.50 26.63 -12.94
C LYS A 265 -1.44 25.64 -11.76
N LEU A 266 -1.60 24.35 -12.02
CA LEU A 266 -1.60 23.29 -11.03
C LEU A 266 -0.37 22.39 -11.19
N ALA A 267 0.19 21.94 -10.08
CA ALA A 267 1.32 21.02 -10.08
C ALA A 267 0.85 19.58 -10.19
N SER A 268 1.37 18.85 -11.19
CA SER A 268 1.28 17.39 -11.20
C SER A 268 2.37 16.80 -10.32
N VAL A 269 2.02 15.78 -9.54
CA VAL A 269 2.97 15.09 -8.67
C VAL A 269 3.41 13.77 -9.26
N SER A 270 4.56 13.28 -8.81
CA SER A 270 5.11 12.01 -9.25
C SER A 270 4.82 10.86 -8.29
N GLY A 271 4.92 9.64 -8.80
CA GLY A 271 4.97 8.43 -8.00
C GLY A 271 6.35 8.16 -7.38
N GLY A 272 7.18 9.19 -7.18
CA GLY A 272 8.49 9.06 -6.54
C GLY A 272 9.66 8.71 -7.45
N THR A 273 9.57 9.09 -8.73
CA THR A 273 10.48 8.66 -9.79
C THR A 273 11.83 9.36 -9.78
N ARG A 274 11.86 10.65 -9.48
CA ARG A 274 13.05 11.47 -9.64
C ARG A 274 13.38 12.21 -8.35
N TRP A 275 14.65 12.52 -8.20
CA TRP A 275 15.13 13.33 -7.13
C TRP A 275 14.42 14.69 -7.10
N GLY A 276 14.02 15.11 -5.91
CA GLY A 276 13.39 16.39 -5.67
C GLY A 276 11.88 16.42 -5.73
N GLY A 277 11.22 15.32 -6.13
CA GLY A 277 9.76 15.19 -6.12
C GLY A 277 9.28 14.02 -5.26
N GLY A 278 7.94 13.84 -5.16
CA GLY A 278 7.31 12.73 -4.45
C GLY A 278 6.88 13.06 -3.02
N VAL A 279 6.47 12.03 -2.29
CA VAL A 279 5.94 12.17 -0.92
C VAL A 279 7.08 12.26 0.09
N TRP A 280 7.01 13.29 0.91
CA TRP A 280 7.85 13.55 2.09
C TRP A 280 6.99 13.40 3.33
N ILE A 281 7.30 12.43 4.18
CA ILE A 281 6.45 12.02 5.28
C ILE A 281 7.28 11.33 6.36
N ASN A 282 6.85 11.37 7.60
CA ASN A 282 7.46 10.66 8.71
C ASN A 282 6.95 9.21 8.84
N ALA A 283 7.63 8.39 9.63
CA ALA A 283 7.28 6.98 9.80
C ALA A 283 5.93 6.79 10.51
N GLN A 284 5.56 7.68 11.42
CA GLN A 284 4.30 7.59 12.16
C GLN A 284 3.09 7.79 11.25
N ASP A 285 3.16 8.73 10.30
CA ASP A 285 2.11 8.96 9.31
C ASP A 285 2.09 7.86 8.24
N MET A 286 3.25 7.30 7.88
CA MET A 286 3.32 6.10 7.03
C MET A 286 2.62 4.91 7.70
N ALA A 287 2.78 4.76 9.02
CA ALA A 287 2.11 3.71 9.78
C ALA A 287 0.58 3.91 9.80
N ARG A 288 0.06 5.15 9.89
CA ARG A 288 -1.38 5.44 9.77
C ARG A 288 -1.91 5.04 8.40
N PHE A 289 -1.19 5.39 7.34
CA PHE A 289 -1.53 4.99 5.99
C PHE A 289 -1.53 3.46 5.84
N GLY A 290 -0.52 2.76 6.36
CA GLY A 290 -0.48 1.30 6.39
C GLY A 290 -1.64 0.69 7.18
N TYR A 291 -1.98 1.29 8.32
CA TYR A 291 -3.08 0.82 9.17
C TYR A 291 -4.46 1.01 8.51
N LEU A 292 -4.68 2.10 7.76
CA LEU A 292 -5.86 2.25 6.91
C LEU A 292 -6.03 1.05 5.97
N TRP A 293 -4.97 0.64 5.30
CA TRP A 293 -4.99 -0.49 4.36
C TRP A 293 -5.14 -1.83 5.07
N LEU A 294 -4.50 -2.02 6.23
CA LEU A 294 -4.73 -3.18 7.09
C LEU A 294 -6.21 -3.32 7.48
N ARG A 295 -6.91 -2.22 7.64
CA ARG A 295 -8.35 -2.16 7.98
C ARG A 295 -9.27 -2.16 6.75
N GLY A 296 -8.79 -2.64 5.60
CA GLY A 296 -9.60 -2.73 4.39
C GLY A 296 -10.10 -1.38 3.88
N GLY A 297 -9.32 -0.32 4.10
CA GLY A 297 -9.67 1.04 3.69
C GLY A 297 -10.67 1.74 4.61
N LYS A 298 -10.94 1.19 5.80
CA LYS A 298 -11.84 1.77 6.80
C LYS A 298 -11.05 2.47 7.92
N TRP A 299 -11.56 3.60 8.41
CA TRP A 299 -11.03 4.28 9.59
C TRP A 299 -12.18 4.75 10.49
N GLY A 300 -12.29 4.17 11.67
CA GLY A 300 -13.49 4.31 12.49
C GLY A 300 -14.72 3.83 11.73
N GLU A 301 -15.73 4.69 11.64
CA GLU A 301 -16.93 4.38 10.87
C GLU A 301 -16.82 4.77 9.38
N LYS A 302 -15.76 5.50 8.99
CA LYS A 302 -15.62 6.01 7.61
C LYS A 302 -14.94 4.98 6.71
N GLN A 303 -15.61 4.55 5.63
CA GLN A 303 -15.01 3.82 4.54
C GLN A 303 -14.33 4.82 3.60
N ILE A 304 -13.00 4.91 3.65
CA ILE A 304 -12.19 5.84 2.85
C ILE A 304 -11.90 5.23 1.48
N VAL A 305 -11.38 4.02 1.44
CA VAL A 305 -11.09 3.26 0.21
C VAL A 305 -12.19 2.21 0.02
N PRO A 306 -12.90 2.15 -1.11
CA PRO A 306 -13.95 1.16 -1.33
C PRO A 306 -13.44 -0.27 -1.14
N PRO A 307 -14.20 -1.16 -0.47
CA PRO A 307 -13.76 -2.54 -0.20
C PRO A 307 -13.43 -3.32 -1.47
N ASP A 308 -14.22 -3.16 -2.53
CA ASP A 308 -13.97 -3.81 -3.81
C ASP A 308 -12.68 -3.33 -4.47
N PHE A 309 -12.35 -2.03 -4.30
CA PHE A 309 -11.07 -1.51 -4.78
C PHE A 309 -9.91 -2.12 -3.98
N VAL A 310 -10.02 -2.22 -2.64
CA VAL A 310 -8.98 -2.87 -1.81
C VAL A 310 -8.78 -4.32 -2.26
N LYS A 311 -9.85 -5.08 -2.45
CA LYS A 311 -9.79 -6.46 -2.94
C LYS A 311 -9.09 -6.54 -4.30
N ALA A 312 -9.46 -5.71 -5.24
CA ALA A 312 -8.85 -5.66 -6.58
C ALA A 312 -7.37 -5.22 -6.51
N ALA A 313 -7.04 -4.25 -5.65
CA ALA A 313 -5.69 -3.74 -5.48
C ALA A 313 -4.71 -4.79 -4.92
N LEU A 314 -5.22 -5.73 -4.13
CA LEU A 314 -4.45 -6.82 -3.53
C LEU A 314 -4.59 -8.15 -4.30
N THR A 315 -5.19 -8.12 -5.48
CA THR A 315 -5.24 -9.25 -6.42
C THR A 315 -4.10 -9.08 -7.44
N PRO A 316 -3.25 -10.10 -7.64
CA PRO A 316 -2.16 -10.02 -8.61
C PRO A 316 -2.69 -9.84 -10.02
N SER A 317 -1.92 -9.14 -10.86
CA SER A 317 -2.20 -9.07 -12.29
C SER A 317 -1.73 -10.34 -12.99
N GLU A 318 -2.24 -10.58 -14.20
CA GLU A 318 -1.85 -11.72 -15.02
C GLU A 318 -0.36 -11.71 -15.38
N HIS A 319 0.18 -10.53 -15.67
CA HIS A 319 1.56 -10.38 -16.14
C HIS A 319 2.54 -9.95 -15.02
N GLY A 320 2.01 -9.56 -13.84
CA GLY A 320 2.78 -9.20 -12.66
C GLY A 320 2.28 -9.92 -11.41
N PRO A 321 2.58 -11.22 -11.24
CA PRO A 321 1.97 -12.06 -10.19
C PRO A 321 2.32 -11.64 -8.77
N ASP A 322 3.33 -10.80 -8.58
CA ASP A 322 3.73 -10.26 -7.28
C ASP A 322 3.38 -8.77 -7.13
N TYR A 323 2.48 -8.27 -8.00
CA TYR A 323 2.10 -6.86 -8.03
C TYR A 323 0.60 -6.68 -8.26
N GLY A 324 -0.02 -5.79 -7.48
CA GLY A 324 -1.42 -5.40 -7.61
C GLY A 324 -1.57 -3.97 -8.12
N TYR A 325 -2.55 -3.20 -7.61
CA TYR A 325 -2.72 -1.80 -7.98
C TYR A 325 -1.70 -0.92 -7.23
N LEU A 326 -0.48 -0.88 -7.73
CA LEU A 326 0.66 -0.14 -7.15
C LEU A 326 1.02 -0.60 -5.72
N TRP A 327 0.78 -1.88 -5.43
CA TRP A 327 1.18 -2.59 -4.22
C TRP A 327 2.03 -3.80 -4.54
N TRP A 328 3.08 -4.03 -3.76
CA TRP A 328 3.89 -5.24 -3.80
C TRP A 328 3.18 -6.34 -3.03
N LEU A 329 2.94 -7.49 -3.66
CA LEU A 329 2.23 -8.64 -3.10
C LEU A 329 3.19 -9.79 -2.82
N ASN A 330 2.83 -10.66 -1.89
CA ASN A 330 3.61 -11.86 -1.55
C ASN A 330 2.98 -13.17 -2.05
N THR A 331 2.16 -13.11 -3.07
CA THR A 331 1.39 -14.26 -3.57
C THR A 331 2.25 -15.45 -3.97
N GLN A 332 3.50 -15.21 -4.41
CA GLN A 332 4.48 -16.24 -4.75
C GLN A 332 5.61 -16.38 -3.71
N GLY A 333 5.54 -15.70 -2.58
CA GLY A 333 6.58 -15.74 -1.55
C GLY A 333 7.89 -15.05 -1.90
N LYS A 334 7.96 -14.31 -3.02
CA LYS A 334 9.20 -13.69 -3.49
C LYS A 334 9.53 -12.37 -2.80
N ASN A 335 8.51 -11.56 -2.55
CA ASN A 335 8.70 -10.23 -1.98
C ASN A 335 8.99 -10.27 -0.49
N TYR A 336 8.39 -11.23 0.21
CA TYR A 336 8.54 -11.44 1.64
C TYR A 336 8.69 -12.93 1.93
N PRO A 337 9.89 -13.51 1.66
CA PRO A 337 10.14 -14.93 1.90
C PRO A 337 9.80 -15.35 3.34
N GLU A 338 9.21 -16.52 3.49
CA GLU A 338 8.80 -17.11 4.77
C GLU A 338 7.69 -16.34 5.53
N LEU A 339 7.14 -15.26 4.95
CA LEU A 339 5.96 -14.57 5.49
C LEU A 339 4.68 -15.06 4.78
N PRO A 340 3.49 -14.90 5.39
CA PRO A 340 2.23 -15.31 4.79
C PRO A 340 2.03 -14.76 3.37
N ALA A 341 1.36 -15.52 2.52
CA ALA A 341 1.04 -15.09 1.15
C ALA A 341 0.14 -13.85 1.10
N SER A 342 -0.62 -13.60 2.18
CA SER A 342 -1.45 -12.40 2.38
C SER A 342 -0.65 -11.14 2.69
N THR A 343 0.67 -11.24 2.94
CA THR A 343 1.55 -10.09 3.19
C THR A 343 1.64 -9.22 1.94
N TYR A 344 1.54 -7.92 2.12
CA TYR A 344 1.75 -6.95 1.06
C TYR A 344 2.38 -5.67 1.60
N GLY A 345 2.87 -4.82 0.69
CA GLY A 345 3.51 -3.60 1.15
C GLY A 345 3.76 -2.56 0.08
N ALA A 346 4.18 -1.39 0.54
CA ALA A 346 4.70 -0.31 -0.27
C ALA A 346 6.21 -0.20 -0.08
N ARG A 347 6.95 -0.09 -1.19
CA ARG A 347 8.42 -0.05 -1.17
C ARG A 347 8.94 1.14 -1.96
N GLY A 348 9.94 1.82 -1.42
CA GLY A 348 10.60 2.95 -2.04
C GLY A 348 12.12 2.87 -1.97
N ALA A 349 12.78 3.56 -2.87
CA ALA A 349 14.24 3.66 -2.90
C ALA A 349 14.77 4.12 -1.54
N GLY A 350 16.01 3.78 -1.22
CA GLY A 350 16.58 3.98 0.11
C GLY A 350 16.05 3.01 1.16
N SER A 351 15.32 1.97 0.72
CA SER A 351 14.66 0.99 1.60
C SER A 351 13.70 1.68 2.57
N ASN A 352 12.75 2.42 2.02
CA ASN A 352 11.61 2.98 2.75
C ASN A 352 10.42 2.04 2.54
N THR A 353 9.90 1.44 3.60
CA THR A 353 8.90 0.37 3.47
C THR A 353 7.73 0.53 4.43
N ILE A 354 6.56 0.09 3.97
CA ILE A 354 5.39 -0.21 4.79
C ILE A 354 5.04 -1.65 4.51
N THR A 355 5.16 -2.54 5.49
CA THR A 355 4.80 -3.95 5.36
C THR A 355 3.55 -4.23 6.18
N ILE A 356 2.56 -4.86 5.57
CA ILE A 356 1.24 -5.10 6.14
C ILE A 356 0.97 -6.60 6.16
N LEU A 357 0.65 -7.13 7.34
CA LEU A 357 0.35 -8.54 7.57
C LEU A 357 -1.07 -8.67 8.16
N PRO A 358 -2.08 -8.90 7.32
CA PRO A 358 -3.48 -8.95 7.75
C PRO A 358 -3.76 -10.06 8.80
N GLU A 359 -3.18 -11.24 8.61
CA GLU A 359 -3.38 -12.37 9.51
C GLU A 359 -2.82 -12.14 10.92
N GLN A 360 -1.78 -11.33 11.04
CA GLN A 360 -1.15 -10.99 12.30
C GLN A 360 -1.67 -9.68 12.90
N ASP A 361 -2.58 -8.98 12.23
CA ASP A 361 -3.02 -7.63 12.62
C ASP A 361 -1.83 -6.66 12.84
N LEU A 362 -0.89 -6.65 11.88
CA LEU A 362 0.43 -6.04 12.04
C LEU A 362 0.74 -5.09 10.88
N VAL A 363 1.30 -3.91 11.21
CA VAL A 363 1.95 -2.99 10.27
C VAL A 363 3.37 -2.72 10.77
N VAL A 364 4.33 -2.86 9.88
CA VAL A 364 5.73 -2.51 10.14
C VAL A 364 6.16 -1.43 9.15
N VAL A 365 6.63 -0.29 9.65
CA VAL A 365 7.32 0.72 8.86
C VAL A 365 8.79 0.69 9.22
N TRP A 366 9.63 0.57 8.20
CA TRP A 366 11.07 0.65 8.39
C TRP A 366 11.70 1.49 7.28
N ARG A 367 12.52 2.45 7.66
CA ARG A 367 13.08 3.45 6.76
C ARG A 367 14.60 3.44 6.81
N TRP A 368 15.23 3.68 5.67
CA TRP A 368 16.67 3.82 5.50
C TRP A 368 17.46 2.60 6.00
N HIS A 369 16.98 1.40 5.66
CA HIS A 369 17.62 0.14 6.02
C HIS A 369 18.46 -0.45 4.88
N ASP A 370 19.22 -1.48 5.18
CA ASP A 370 20.16 -2.14 4.27
C ASP A 370 19.52 -3.18 3.32
N GLY A 371 18.19 -3.28 3.29
CA GLY A 371 17.46 -4.24 2.45
C GLY A 371 16.93 -5.48 3.19
N ASN A 372 17.26 -5.68 4.47
CA ASN A 372 16.84 -6.86 5.25
C ASN A 372 15.40 -6.77 5.80
N GLU A 373 14.46 -6.18 5.05
CA GLU A 373 13.07 -5.97 5.47
C GLU A 373 12.38 -7.27 5.89
N ALA A 374 12.44 -8.31 5.05
CA ALA A 374 11.77 -9.57 5.30
C ALA A 374 12.26 -10.23 6.59
N GLU A 375 13.57 -10.19 6.87
CA GLU A 375 14.15 -10.76 8.09
C GLU A 375 13.72 -9.98 9.34
N PHE A 376 13.66 -8.65 9.29
CA PHE A 376 13.14 -7.87 10.42
C PHE A 376 11.69 -8.21 10.71
N VAL A 377 10.83 -8.20 9.68
CA VAL A 377 9.40 -8.52 9.83
C VAL A 377 9.20 -9.95 10.34
N LYS A 378 9.98 -10.91 9.86
CA LYS A 378 9.95 -12.30 10.35
C LYS A 378 10.26 -12.38 11.85
N ARG A 379 11.25 -11.64 12.34
CA ARG A 379 11.57 -11.55 13.77
C ARG A 379 10.45 -10.93 14.59
N VAL A 380 9.76 -9.92 14.06
CA VAL A 380 8.57 -9.33 14.70
C VAL A 380 7.43 -10.35 14.77
N VAL A 381 7.18 -11.10 13.69
CA VAL A 381 6.16 -12.17 13.67
C VAL A 381 6.49 -13.28 14.66
N ALA A 382 7.75 -13.67 14.79
CA ALA A 382 8.18 -14.67 15.77
C ALA A 382 7.85 -14.26 17.22
N ALA A 383 7.82 -12.96 17.53
CA ALA A 383 7.41 -12.47 18.83
C ALA A 383 5.89 -12.65 19.10
N ILE A 384 5.06 -12.72 18.04
CA ILE A 384 3.62 -12.99 18.13
C ILE A 384 3.37 -14.49 18.33
N ASP A 385 4.02 -15.34 17.53
CA ASP A 385 3.73 -16.79 17.47
C ASP A 385 4.15 -17.57 18.73
N HIS A 386 5.12 -17.07 19.47
CA HIS A 386 5.62 -17.77 20.67
C HIS A 386 4.61 -17.83 21.81
N THR A 387 3.58 -16.98 21.83
CA THR A 387 2.55 -17.01 22.89
C THR A 387 1.47 -18.06 22.63
N SER A 388 1.25 -18.43 21.35
CA SER A 388 0.26 -19.44 20.97
C SER A 388 0.72 -20.89 21.18
N ARG A 389 2.02 -21.13 21.46
CA ARG A 389 2.61 -22.46 21.68
C ARG A 389 2.86 -22.79 23.15
N SER A 390 2.58 -21.85 24.06
CA SER A 390 2.84 -22.01 25.51
C SER A 390 1.56 -22.26 26.33
N ASN A 391 0.41 -22.52 25.68
CA ASN A 391 -0.86 -22.86 26.32
C ASN A 391 -1.26 -24.31 25.90
#